data_2d14b507b8dd0468eb2a2e5f36b61a45
#
_entry.id   2d14b507b8dd0468eb2a2e5f36b61a45
#
_cell.length_a   1.000
_cell.length_b   1.000
_cell.length_c   1.000
_cell.angle_alpha   90.00
_cell.angle_beta   90.00
_cell.angle_gamma   90.00
#
_symmetry.space_group_name_H-M   'P 1'
#
loop_
_entity.id
_entity.type
_entity.pdbx_description
1 polymer ?
#
loop_
_entity_poly.entity_id
_entity_poly.type
_entity_poly.pdbx_seq_one_letter_code
_entity_poly.pdbx_strand_id
1 'polypeptide(L)'
;MNEFKSGFAPLIKEYLDFRKSMGFSNDHEKHLKRFDTYCAEHYPDDTILTKANVRGWYADEILNKRKCLQNKAAAIRLFAAYLGRNAYVLPANCIPKTPKFTPYILTEDELVNFYNAVDAFHYDKDPFLSETMKVLIRILYVCGLRPNEGRAIRMKDIDFVTGEILITKTKRNKERIVVASDDMLALLKQYRQKRELFAHDDECFFIHGDARPIESYQLRDYIKRCWK
;
A
#
# COMPACT_ATOMS: atom_id res chain seq x y z
N MET A 1 2.30 19.92 9.29
CA MET A 1 1.13 19.04 9.54
C MET A 1 -0.12 19.84 9.24
N ASN A 2 -0.95 19.43 8.26
CA ASN A 2 -2.21 20.13 8.01
C ASN A 2 -3.16 19.87 9.18
N GLU A 3 -3.49 20.91 9.90
CA GLU A 3 -4.35 20.88 11.09
C GLU A 3 -5.82 20.66 10.70
N PHE A 4 -6.58 19.90 11.51
CA PHE A 4 -8.04 19.84 11.41
C PHE A 4 -8.62 21.20 11.79
N LYS A 5 -9.71 21.65 11.11
CA LYS A 5 -10.19 23.03 11.17
C LYS A 5 -11.66 23.17 11.61
N SER A 6 -12.48 22.11 11.47
CA SER A 6 -13.90 22.16 11.85
C SER A 6 -14.11 22.06 13.36
N GLY A 7 -15.33 22.28 13.85
CA GLY A 7 -15.73 22.03 15.22
C GLY A 7 -15.52 20.56 15.65
N PHE A 8 -15.35 19.63 14.70
CA PHE A 8 -15.04 18.23 14.98
C PHE A 8 -13.54 17.95 15.19
N ALA A 9 -12.66 18.93 14.98
CA ALA A 9 -11.22 18.74 15.07
C ALA A 9 -10.71 18.07 16.37
N PRO A 10 -11.19 18.46 17.57
CA PRO A 10 -10.80 17.78 18.81
C PRO A 10 -11.22 16.32 18.86
N LEU A 11 -12.45 16.02 18.46
CA LEU A 11 -13.02 14.67 18.45
C LEU A 11 -12.32 13.75 17.42
N ILE A 12 -11.93 14.31 16.29
CA ILE A 12 -11.17 13.57 15.26
C ILE A 12 -9.77 13.21 15.79
N LYS A 13 -9.09 14.15 16.46
CA LYS A 13 -7.77 13.89 17.06
C LYS A 13 -7.87 12.79 18.13
N GLU A 14 -8.84 12.90 19.06
CA GLU A 14 -9.09 11.88 20.08
C GLU A 14 -9.34 10.50 19.47
N TYR A 15 -10.18 10.40 18.44
CA TYR A 15 -10.44 9.14 17.74
C TYR A 15 -9.19 8.56 17.07
N LEU A 16 -8.35 9.39 16.45
CA LEU A 16 -7.11 8.92 15.83
C LEU A 16 -6.11 8.42 16.87
N ASP A 17 -6.01 9.10 18.02
CA ASP A 17 -5.16 8.68 19.12
C ASP A 17 -5.67 7.36 19.75
N PHE A 18 -6.98 7.21 19.93
CA PHE A 18 -7.61 5.96 20.34
C PHE A 18 -7.27 4.83 19.36
N ARG A 19 -7.41 5.05 18.04
CA ARG A 19 -7.05 4.03 17.05
C ARG A 19 -5.58 3.64 17.12
N LYS A 20 -4.70 4.62 17.31
CA LYS A 20 -3.26 4.39 17.45
C LYS A 20 -2.93 3.57 18.70
N SER A 21 -3.56 3.86 19.83
CA SER A 21 -3.38 3.09 21.08
C SER A 21 -3.83 1.63 20.95
N MET A 22 -4.84 1.38 20.09
CA MET A 22 -5.32 0.03 19.76
C MET A 22 -4.49 -0.68 18.68
N GLY A 23 -3.39 -0.10 18.22
CA GLY A 23 -2.50 -0.67 17.20
C GLY A 23 -3.03 -0.60 15.76
N PHE A 24 -4.08 0.20 15.49
CA PHE A 24 -4.58 0.39 14.13
C PHE A 24 -3.73 1.41 13.37
N SER A 25 -3.60 1.20 12.05
CA SER A 25 -2.95 2.16 11.16
C SER A 25 -3.76 3.47 11.02
N ASN A 26 -3.06 4.55 10.67
CA ASN A 26 -3.67 5.88 10.44
C ASN A 26 -4.36 6.02 9.06
N ASP A 27 -4.75 4.92 8.44
CA ASP A 27 -5.39 4.93 7.10
C ASP A 27 -6.65 5.82 7.03
N HIS A 28 -7.33 6.02 8.17
CA HIS A 28 -8.52 6.84 8.28
C HIS A 28 -8.22 8.35 8.27
N GLU A 29 -7.04 8.77 8.69
CA GLU A 29 -6.68 10.20 8.85
C GLU A 29 -6.93 10.99 7.56
N LYS A 30 -6.48 10.51 6.42
CA LYS A 30 -6.68 11.15 5.11
C LYS A 30 -8.16 11.33 4.74
N HIS A 31 -9.02 10.40 5.16
CA HIS A 31 -10.45 10.45 4.90
C HIS A 31 -11.15 11.42 5.85
N LEU A 32 -10.74 11.41 7.12
CA LEU A 32 -11.22 12.34 8.14
C LEU A 32 -10.78 13.78 7.85
N LYS A 33 -9.57 14.02 7.33
CA LYS A 33 -9.15 15.35 6.88
C LYS A 33 -10.08 15.94 5.80
N ARG A 34 -10.49 15.12 4.84
CA ARG A 34 -11.43 15.55 3.80
C ARG A 34 -12.82 15.85 4.37
N PHE A 35 -13.29 15.03 5.28
CA PHE A 35 -14.54 15.25 5.99
C PHE A 35 -14.49 16.54 6.82
N ASP A 36 -13.41 16.74 7.56
CA ASP A 36 -13.15 17.94 8.35
C ASP A 36 -13.14 19.22 7.50
N THR A 37 -12.45 19.17 6.32
CA THR A 37 -12.46 20.30 5.38
C THR A 37 -13.87 20.62 4.92
N TYR A 38 -14.67 19.62 4.54
CA TYR A 38 -16.07 19.82 4.16
C TYR A 38 -16.90 20.42 5.30
N CYS A 39 -16.73 19.91 6.51
CA CYS A 39 -17.45 20.43 7.68
C CYS A 39 -17.01 21.84 8.05
N ALA A 40 -15.73 22.18 7.92
CA ALA A 40 -15.24 23.53 8.15
C ALA A 40 -15.85 24.57 7.17
N GLU A 41 -16.13 24.14 5.93
CA GLU A 41 -16.72 24.99 4.90
C GLU A 41 -18.25 25.14 5.04
N HIS A 42 -18.97 24.09 5.45
CA HIS A 42 -20.43 24.05 5.43
C HIS A 42 -21.08 24.06 6.82
N TYR A 43 -20.34 23.66 7.86
CA TYR A 43 -20.83 23.48 9.24
C TYR A 43 -19.73 23.84 10.24
N PRO A 44 -19.18 25.08 10.21
CA PRO A 44 -17.98 25.45 10.98
C PRO A 44 -18.15 25.31 12.50
N ASP A 45 -19.35 25.59 13.01
CA ASP A 45 -19.64 25.63 14.45
C ASP A 45 -20.24 24.34 14.99
N ASP A 46 -20.50 23.35 14.12
CA ASP A 46 -21.11 22.10 14.55
C ASP A 46 -20.08 21.23 15.31
N THR A 47 -20.51 20.78 16.51
CA THR A 47 -19.74 19.86 17.35
C THR A 47 -20.41 18.48 17.54
N ILE A 48 -21.66 18.36 17.08
CA ILE A 48 -22.45 17.13 17.11
C ILE A 48 -22.59 16.59 15.68
N LEU A 49 -22.21 15.35 15.46
CA LEU A 49 -22.23 14.73 14.14
C LEU A 49 -23.67 14.35 13.72
N THR A 50 -24.35 15.28 13.05
CA THR A 50 -25.74 15.14 12.63
C THR A 50 -25.89 14.39 11.31
N LYS A 51 -27.14 14.03 11.01
CA LYS A 51 -27.52 13.47 9.69
C LYS A 51 -27.20 14.44 8.55
N ALA A 52 -27.33 15.75 8.76
CA ALA A 52 -27.05 16.77 7.77
C ALA A 52 -25.57 16.78 7.38
N ASN A 53 -24.66 16.81 8.37
CA ASN A 53 -23.22 16.80 8.13
C ASN A 53 -22.78 15.55 7.32
N VAL A 54 -23.22 14.36 7.75
CA VAL A 54 -22.76 13.10 7.13
C VAL A 54 -23.37 12.91 5.75
N ARG A 55 -24.67 13.15 5.58
CA ARG A 55 -25.34 12.99 4.27
C ARG A 55 -24.95 14.07 3.29
N GLY A 56 -24.79 15.33 3.74
CA GLY A 56 -24.32 16.41 2.91
C GLY A 56 -22.91 16.13 2.36
N TRP A 57 -21.99 15.77 3.23
CA TRP A 57 -20.64 15.33 2.83
C TRP A 57 -20.68 14.16 1.83
N TYR A 58 -21.52 13.15 2.11
CA TYR A 58 -21.63 11.97 1.26
C TYR A 58 -22.19 12.31 -0.12
N ALA A 59 -23.17 13.20 -0.20
CA ALA A 59 -23.73 13.72 -1.46
C ALA A 59 -22.67 14.51 -2.25
N ASP A 60 -21.87 15.35 -1.58
CA ASP A 60 -20.74 16.07 -2.19
C ASP A 60 -19.69 15.11 -2.79
N GLU A 61 -19.35 14.06 -2.07
CA GLU A 61 -18.40 13.03 -2.56
C GLU A 61 -18.93 12.30 -3.81
N ILE A 62 -20.25 12.06 -3.90
CA ILE A 62 -20.91 11.49 -5.09
C ILE A 62 -20.92 12.46 -6.24
N LEU A 63 -21.38 13.69 -6.00
CA LEU A 63 -21.49 14.75 -7.02
C LEU A 63 -20.15 15.00 -7.71
N ASN A 64 -19.09 15.06 -6.93
CA ASN A 64 -17.73 15.25 -7.43
C ASN A 64 -17.08 13.97 -8.00
N LYS A 65 -17.83 12.87 -8.16
CA LYS A 65 -17.34 11.57 -8.71
C LYS A 65 -16.03 11.09 -8.06
N ARG A 66 -15.86 11.35 -6.77
CA ARG A 66 -14.60 11.06 -6.07
C ARG A 66 -14.42 9.55 -5.89
N LYS A 67 -13.22 9.06 -6.19
CA LYS A 67 -12.88 7.63 -6.08
C LYS A 67 -12.87 7.15 -4.63
N CYS A 68 -12.98 5.83 -4.43
CA CYS A 68 -12.86 5.17 -3.13
C CYS A 68 -13.93 5.59 -2.10
N LEU A 69 -15.15 5.90 -2.55
CA LEU A 69 -16.26 6.33 -1.70
C LEU A 69 -16.53 5.35 -0.54
N GLN A 70 -16.42 4.04 -0.78
CA GLN A 70 -16.63 3.03 0.26
C GLN A 70 -15.64 3.16 1.42
N ASN A 71 -14.34 3.33 1.13
CA ASN A 71 -13.31 3.48 2.16
C ASN A 71 -13.51 4.75 2.96
N LYS A 72 -13.92 5.84 2.29
CA LYS A 72 -14.22 7.12 2.92
C LYS A 72 -15.44 6.99 3.83
N ALA A 73 -16.53 6.44 3.32
CA ALA A 73 -17.74 6.21 4.10
C ALA A 73 -17.48 5.26 5.29
N ALA A 74 -16.66 4.23 5.11
CA ALA A 74 -16.27 3.33 6.20
C ALA A 74 -15.52 4.08 7.31
N ALA A 75 -14.58 4.97 6.96
CA ALA A 75 -13.85 5.78 7.94
C ALA A 75 -14.78 6.69 8.75
N ILE A 76 -15.72 7.38 8.09
CA ILE A 76 -16.68 8.27 8.76
C ILE A 76 -17.67 7.47 9.60
N ARG A 77 -18.14 6.31 9.13
CA ARG A 77 -19.01 5.42 9.91
C ARG A 77 -18.34 4.92 11.19
N LEU A 78 -17.06 4.55 11.13
CA LEU A 78 -16.33 4.11 12.31
C LEU A 78 -16.04 5.27 13.27
N PHE A 79 -15.78 6.47 12.76
CA PHE A 79 -15.69 7.68 13.58
C PHE A 79 -17.03 7.99 14.26
N ALA A 80 -18.14 7.98 13.51
CA ALA A 80 -19.48 8.19 14.08
C ALA A 80 -19.83 7.13 15.13
N ALA A 81 -19.47 5.86 14.91
CA ALA A 81 -19.68 4.79 15.89
C ALA A 81 -18.84 4.99 17.18
N TYR A 82 -17.63 5.52 17.05
CA TYR A 82 -16.80 5.89 18.21
C TYR A 82 -17.45 7.00 19.05
N LEU A 83 -18.04 8.00 18.41
CA LEU A 83 -18.74 9.09 19.09
C LEU A 83 -20.02 8.64 19.81
N GLY A 84 -20.54 7.46 19.49
CA GLY A 84 -21.63 6.83 20.22
C GLY A 84 -23.02 7.37 19.87
N ARG A 85 -23.94 7.38 20.88
CA ARG A 85 -25.39 7.58 20.65
C ARG A 85 -25.76 8.97 20.09
N ASN A 86 -24.90 9.96 20.24
CA ASN A 86 -25.17 11.33 19.80
C ASN A 86 -24.70 11.61 18.37
N ALA A 87 -24.16 10.59 17.66
CA ALA A 87 -23.66 10.76 16.31
C ALA A 87 -24.48 9.96 15.30
N TYR A 88 -24.75 10.59 14.15
CA TYR A 88 -25.42 9.90 13.06
C TYR A 88 -24.46 8.98 12.31
N VAL A 89 -24.77 7.69 12.27
CA VAL A 89 -24.03 6.69 11.48
C VAL A 89 -24.72 6.48 10.15
N LEU A 90 -24.02 6.73 9.04
CA LEU A 90 -24.54 6.48 7.69
C LEU A 90 -24.88 4.98 7.53
N PRO A 91 -26.10 4.61 7.13
CA PRO A 91 -26.48 3.22 6.92
C PRO A 91 -25.63 2.54 5.84
N ALA A 92 -25.29 1.26 6.03
CA ALA A 92 -24.45 0.51 5.10
C ALA A 92 -25.09 0.35 3.71
N ASN A 93 -26.41 0.26 3.64
CA ASN A 93 -27.16 0.14 2.39
C ASN A 93 -27.16 1.41 1.53
N CYS A 94 -26.81 2.56 2.10
CA CYS A 94 -26.63 3.80 1.35
C CYS A 94 -25.33 3.83 0.53
N ILE A 95 -24.39 2.89 0.80
CA ILE A 95 -23.07 2.86 0.16
C ILE A 95 -23.13 1.90 -1.02
N PRO A 96 -22.87 2.34 -2.27
CA PRO A 96 -22.85 1.46 -3.43
C PRO A 96 -21.86 0.30 -3.25
N LYS A 97 -22.28 -0.91 -3.57
CA LYS A 97 -21.37 -2.06 -3.58
C LYS A 97 -20.40 -1.89 -4.75
N THR A 98 -19.10 -2.04 -4.48
CA THR A 98 -18.12 -2.13 -5.56
C THR A 98 -18.31 -3.45 -6.30
N PRO A 99 -18.34 -3.45 -7.64
CA PRO A 99 -18.31 -4.71 -8.40
C PRO A 99 -17.14 -5.57 -7.93
N LYS A 100 -17.34 -6.87 -7.82
CA LYS A 100 -16.25 -7.80 -7.53
C LYS A 100 -15.24 -7.73 -8.68
N PHE A 101 -14.02 -7.38 -8.35
CA PHE A 101 -12.91 -7.46 -9.30
C PHE A 101 -12.52 -8.93 -9.45
N THR A 102 -12.57 -9.44 -10.68
CA THR A 102 -11.99 -10.75 -11.02
C THR A 102 -10.58 -10.50 -11.54
N PRO A 103 -9.54 -10.97 -10.83
CA PRO A 103 -8.17 -10.82 -11.32
C PRO A 103 -8.00 -11.54 -12.66
N TYR A 104 -7.27 -10.93 -13.60
CA TYR A 104 -6.80 -11.62 -14.78
C TYR A 104 -5.62 -12.52 -14.39
N ILE A 105 -5.68 -13.77 -14.81
CA ILE A 105 -4.62 -14.74 -14.59
C ILE A 105 -3.89 -14.90 -15.94
N LEU A 106 -2.60 -14.62 -15.93
CA LEU A 106 -1.76 -14.77 -17.13
C LEU A 106 -1.69 -16.23 -17.57
N THR A 107 -1.74 -16.45 -18.88
CA THR A 107 -1.35 -17.72 -19.47
C THR A 107 0.18 -17.90 -19.39
N GLU A 108 0.67 -19.11 -19.64
CA GLU A 108 2.11 -19.39 -19.65
C GLU A 108 2.84 -18.55 -20.71
N ASP A 109 2.30 -18.45 -21.92
CA ASP A 109 2.86 -17.65 -23.00
C ASP A 109 2.91 -16.15 -22.64
N GLU A 110 1.85 -15.62 -22.05
CA GLU A 110 1.81 -14.23 -21.59
C GLU A 110 2.84 -13.97 -20.49
N LEU A 111 3.03 -14.93 -19.57
CA LEU A 111 4.04 -14.83 -18.54
C LEU A 111 5.45 -14.83 -19.12
N VAL A 112 5.74 -15.71 -20.07
CA VAL A 112 7.03 -15.73 -20.78
C VAL A 112 7.27 -14.42 -21.51
N ASN A 113 6.27 -13.92 -22.26
CA ASN A 113 6.37 -12.64 -22.96
C ASN A 113 6.59 -11.47 -21.99
N PHE A 114 5.92 -11.48 -20.85
CA PHE A 114 6.13 -10.48 -19.81
C PHE A 114 7.56 -10.52 -19.25
N TYR A 115 8.12 -11.70 -18.96
CA TYR A 115 9.50 -11.82 -18.50
C TYR A 115 10.51 -11.40 -19.59
N ASN A 116 10.27 -11.72 -20.84
CA ASN A 116 11.10 -11.25 -21.94
C ASN A 116 11.10 -9.71 -22.03
N ALA A 117 9.93 -9.08 -21.83
CA ALA A 117 9.84 -7.62 -21.79
C ALA A 117 10.55 -7.03 -20.56
N VAL A 118 10.45 -7.69 -19.38
CA VAL A 118 11.19 -7.31 -18.17
C VAL A 118 12.70 -7.38 -18.39
N ASP A 119 13.19 -8.41 -19.06
CA ASP A 119 14.61 -8.58 -19.31
C ASP A 119 15.15 -7.61 -20.38
N ALA A 120 14.35 -7.27 -21.37
CA ALA A 120 14.70 -6.32 -22.41
C ALA A 120 14.63 -4.86 -21.97
N PHE A 121 13.89 -4.56 -20.89
CA PHE A 121 13.72 -3.17 -20.45
C PHE A 121 14.93 -2.67 -19.66
N HIS A 122 15.51 -1.55 -20.11
CA HIS A 122 16.65 -0.92 -19.47
C HIS A 122 16.31 0.51 -18.98
N TYR A 123 16.80 0.84 -17.81
CA TYR A 123 16.77 2.19 -17.25
C TYR A 123 18.14 2.85 -17.50
N ASP A 124 18.22 3.74 -18.49
CA ASP A 124 19.49 4.38 -18.88
C ASP A 124 20.17 5.16 -17.73
N LYS A 125 19.36 5.77 -16.85
CA LYS A 125 19.84 6.56 -15.72
C LYS A 125 20.30 5.72 -14.52
N ASP A 126 19.84 4.50 -14.42
CA ASP A 126 20.18 3.54 -13.37
C ASP A 126 20.14 2.11 -13.93
N PRO A 127 21.20 1.66 -14.59
CA PRO A 127 21.26 0.31 -15.15
C PRO A 127 21.11 -0.78 -14.09
N PHE A 128 21.60 -0.54 -12.86
CA PHE A 128 21.48 -1.50 -11.77
C PHE A 128 20.03 -1.67 -11.30
N LEU A 129 19.22 -0.61 -11.37
CA LEU A 129 17.78 -0.71 -11.12
C LEU A 129 17.10 -1.72 -12.04
N SER A 130 17.51 -1.80 -13.31
CA SER A 130 16.98 -2.81 -14.24
C SER A 130 17.31 -4.24 -13.77
N GLU A 131 18.53 -4.49 -13.33
CA GLU A 131 18.92 -5.77 -12.76
C GLU A 131 18.13 -6.09 -11.48
N THR A 132 17.96 -5.12 -10.61
CA THR A 132 17.14 -5.26 -9.40
C THR A 132 15.69 -5.61 -9.72
N MET A 133 15.08 -4.93 -10.68
CA MET A 133 13.68 -5.17 -11.06
C MET A 133 13.45 -6.54 -11.66
N LYS A 134 14.39 -7.06 -12.46
CA LYS A 134 14.34 -8.42 -13.01
C LYS A 134 14.22 -9.48 -11.92
N VAL A 135 15.01 -9.34 -10.87
CA VAL A 135 15.02 -10.29 -9.75
C VAL A 135 13.81 -10.08 -8.84
N LEU A 136 13.50 -8.82 -8.50
CA LEU A 136 12.38 -8.48 -7.64
C LEU A 136 11.04 -8.96 -8.22
N ILE A 137 10.80 -8.76 -9.52
CA ILE A 137 9.56 -9.18 -10.16
C ILE A 137 9.43 -10.71 -10.15
N ARG A 138 10.52 -11.43 -10.38
CA ARG A 138 10.52 -12.91 -10.35
C ARG A 138 10.22 -13.47 -8.97
N ILE A 139 10.87 -12.95 -7.94
CA ILE A 139 10.62 -13.44 -6.57
C ILE A 139 9.19 -13.13 -6.10
N LEU A 140 8.62 -11.98 -6.50
CA LEU A 140 7.23 -11.65 -6.20
C LEU A 140 6.27 -12.72 -6.76
N TYR A 141 6.51 -13.17 -7.97
CA TYR A 141 5.69 -14.18 -8.63
C TYR A 141 5.94 -15.58 -8.07
N VAL A 142 7.20 -16.03 -8.04
CA VAL A 142 7.59 -17.39 -7.65
C VAL A 142 7.23 -17.67 -6.18
N CYS A 143 7.47 -16.72 -5.28
CA CYS A 143 7.19 -16.88 -3.86
C CYS A 143 5.81 -16.31 -3.43
N GLY A 144 4.99 -15.84 -4.36
CA GLY A 144 3.67 -15.27 -4.06
C GLY A 144 3.70 -14.08 -3.10
N LEU A 145 4.71 -13.22 -3.22
CA LEU A 145 4.91 -12.09 -2.30
C LEU A 145 4.07 -10.88 -2.72
N ARG A 146 3.59 -10.13 -1.72
CA ARG A 146 3.05 -8.81 -2.00
C ARG A 146 4.18 -7.84 -2.40
N PRO A 147 3.91 -6.85 -3.28
CA PRO A 147 4.94 -5.89 -3.71
C PRO A 147 5.71 -5.21 -2.57
N ASN A 148 5.02 -4.85 -1.48
CA ASN A 148 5.66 -4.25 -0.32
C ASN A 148 6.47 -5.26 0.51
N GLU A 149 6.08 -6.52 0.53
CA GLU A 149 6.83 -7.60 1.20
C GLU A 149 8.15 -7.83 0.49
N GLY A 150 8.13 -8.03 -0.84
CA GLY A 150 9.35 -8.26 -1.62
C GLY A 150 10.34 -7.08 -1.53
N ARG A 151 9.85 -5.84 -1.66
CA ARG A 151 10.69 -4.64 -1.52
C ARG A 151 11.30 -4.45 -0.12
N ALA A 152 10.68 -5.01 0.90
CA ALA A 152 11.10 -4.85 2.28
C ALA A 152 12.02 -5.98 2.77
N ILE A 153 12.34 -6.97 1.93
CA ILE A 153 13.30 -8.03 2.26
C ILE A 153 14.65 -7.40 2.55
N ARG A 154 15.28 -7.84 3.64
CA ARG A 154 16.64 -7.42 4.01
C ARG A 154 17.62 -8.55 3.71
N MET A 155 18.90 -8.23 3.60
CA MET A 155 19.96 -9.23 3.38
C MET A 155 19.90 -10.37 4.41
N LYS A 156 19.74 -10.02 5.68
CA LYS A 156 19.67 -10.96 6.81
C LYS A 156 18.41 -11.84 6.85
N ASP A 157 17.38 -11.46 6.07
CA ASP A 157 16.14 -12.21 6.03
C ASP A 157 16.21 -13.40 5.04
N ILE A 158 17.32 -13.54 4.28
CA ILE A 158 17.52 -14.59 3.28
C ILE A 158 18.61 -15.57 3.76
N ASP A 159 18.24 -16.83 3.90
CA ASP A 159 19.21 -17.91 4.02
C ASP A 159 19.63 -18.38 2.62
N PHE A 160 20.85 -18.05 2.22
CA PHE A 160 21.40 -18.40 0.91
C PHE A 160 21.86 -19.88 0.81
N VAL A 161 21.77 -20.65 1.88
CA VAL A 161 22.06 -22.09 1.88
C VAL A 161 20.78 -22.88 1.64
N THR A 162 19.74 -22.61 2.43
CA THR A 162 18.46 -23.34 2.41
C THR A 162 17.44 -22.73 1.44
N GLY A 163 17.60 -21.46 1.02
CA GLY A 163 16.62 -20.74 0.21
C GLY A 163 15.44 -20.20 1.03
N GLU A 164 15.48 -20.31 2.35
CA GLU A 164 14.45 -19.75 3.22
C GLU A 164 14.52 -18.21 3.27
N ILE A 165 13.36 -17.58 3.20
CA ILE A 165 13.23 -16.12 3.24
C ILE A 165 12.19 -15.74 4.29
N LEU A 166 12.62 -15.00 5.31
CA LEU A 166 11.74 -14.50 6.37
C LEU A 166 11.02 -13.23 5.92
N ILE A 167 9.70 -13.27 5.85
CA ILE A 167 8.85 -12.15 5.50
C ILE A 167 8.29 -11.51 6.76
N THR A 168 8.84 -10.35 7.15
CA THR A 168 8.52 -9.67 8.42
C THR A 168 7.51 -8.54 8.27
N LYS A 169 7.56 -7.74 7.20
CA LYS A 169 6.71 -6.55 6.99
C LYS A 169 5.41 -6.90 6.28
N THR A 170 4.51 -7.60 6.96
CA THR A 170 3.20 -7.96 6.40
C THR A 170 2.10 -7.00 6.84
N LYS A 171 0.96 -7.00 6.14
CA LYS A 171 -0.19 -6.11 6.41
C LYS A 171 -0.78 -6.25 7.84
N ARG A 172 -0.52 -7.37 8.54
CA ARG A 172 -1.07 -7.67 9.87
C ARG A 172 0.01 -8.03 10.88
N ASN A 173 1.25 -7.62 10.65
CA ASN A 173 2.42 -7.98 11.47
C ASN A 173 2.56 -9.51 11.69
N LYS A 174 2.10 -10.31 10.72
CA LYS A 174 2.28 -11.76 10.75
C LYS A 174 3.52 -12.11 9.94
N GLU A 175 4.48 -12.70 10.60
CA GLU A 175 5.68 -13.20 9.95
C GLU A 175 5.42 -14.55 9.31
N ARG A 176 6.13 -14.86 8.24
CA ARG A 176 6.13 -16.17 7.61
C ARG A 176 7.43 -16.42 6.89
N ILE A 177 7.80 -17.67 6.76
CA ILE A 177 8.90 -18.12 5.92
C ILE A 177 8.32 -18.56 4.57
N VAL A 178 9.00 -18.21 3.49
CA VAL A 178 8.81 -18.75 2.15
C VAL A 178 10.12 -19.37 1.69
N VAL A 179 10.05 -20.39 0.83
CA VAL A 179 11.25 -21.06 0.31
C VAL A 179 11.35 -20.75 -1.19
N ALA A 180 12.50 -20.23 -1.60
CA ALA A 180 12.82 -20.03 -3.00
C ALA A 180 13.16 -21.37 -3.67
N SER A 181 12.74 -21.56 -4.93
CA SER A 181 13.23 -22.67 -5.73
C SER A 181 14.74 -22.57 -5.98
N ASP A 182 15.39 -23.67 -6.36
CA ASP A 182 16.84 -23.68 -6.63
C ASP A 182 17.23 -22.63 -7.69
N ASP A 183 16.45 -22.50 -8.76
CA ASP A 183 16.68 -21.49 -9.81
C ASP A 183 16.54 -20.07 -9.26
N MET A 184 15.51 -19.82 -8.43
CA MET A 184 15.34 -18.52 -7.81
C MET A 184 16.46 -18.22 -6.82
N LEU A 185 16.89 -19.20 -6.05
CA LEU A 185 18.02 -19.06 -5.12
C LEU A 185 19.31 -18.74 -5.87
N ALA A 186 19.57 -19.43 -6.99
CA ALA A 186 20.73 -19.15 -7.85
C ALA A 186 20.69 -17.67 -8.36
N LEU A 187 19.53 -17.21 -8.79
CA LEU A 187 19.32 -15.82 -9.23
C LEU A 187 19.54 -14.81 -8.09
N LEU A 188 19.08 -15.12 -6.88
CA LEU A 188 19.32 -14.29 -5.69
C LEU A 188 20.80 -14.20 -5.33
N LYS A 189 21.54 -15.32 -5.43
CA LYS A 189 23.00 -15.35 -5.22
C LYS A 189 23.75 -14.49 -6.24
N GLN A 190 23.39 -14.58 -7.52
CA GLN A 190 23.97 -13.74 -8.58
C GLN A 190 23.67 -12.26 -8.35
N TYR A 191 22.44 -11.94 -7.99
CA TYR A 191 22.06 -10.56 -7.68
C TYR A 191 22.83 -10.04 -6.46
N ARG A 192 22.97 -10.84 -5.40
CA ARG A 192 23.77 -10.48 -4.22
C ARG A 192 25.19 -10.07 -4.60
N GLN A 193 25.89 -10.86 -5.43
CA GLN A 193 27.24 -10.53 -5.88
C GLN A 193 27.31 -9.19 -6.61
N LYS A 194 26.32 -8.89 -7.47
CA LYS A 194 26.23 -7.60 -8.15
C LYS A 194 25.92 -6.46 -7.17
N ARG A 195 25.02 -6.69 -6.19
CA ARG A 195 24.64 -5.73 -5.18
C ARG A 195 25.82 -5.29 -4.31
N GLU A 196 26.71 -6.21 -3.98
CA GLU A 196 27.89 -5.94 -3.15
C GLU A 196 28.85 -4.90 -3.79
N LEU A 197 28.73 -4.64 -5.09
CA LEU A 197 29.47 -3.56 -5.76
C LEU A 197 28.90 -2.16 -5.45
N PHE A 198 27.69 -2.07 -4.95
CA PHE A 198 26.97 -0.82 -4.70
C PHE A 198 26.70 -0.54 -3.22
N ALA A 199 26.49 -1.59 -2.41
CA ALA A 199 26.23 -1.46 -0.99
C ALA A 199 26.70 -2.67 -0.19
N HIS A 200 27.27 -2.39 1.00
CA HIS A 200 27.76 -3.40 1.94
C HIS A 200 26.87 -3.51 3.19
N ASP A 201 25.79 -2.76 3.27
CA ASP A 201 24.83 -2.82 4.37
C ASP A 201 23.88 -4.01 4.27
N ASP A 202 23.24 -4.34 5.39
CA ASP A 202 22.29 -5.45 5.50
C ASP A 202 20.82 -4.97 5.51
N GLU A 203 20.56 -3.68 5.25
CA GLU A 203 19.21 -3.15 5.45
C GLU A 203 18.23 -3.61 4.38
N CYS A 204 18.46 -3.25 3.11
CA CYS A 204 17.58 -3.62 2.01
C CYS A 204 18.28 -4.55 1.03
N PHE A 205 17.63 -5.66 0.67
CA PHE A 205 18.20 -6.54 -0.35
C PHE A 205 18.08 -5.94 -1.74
N PHE A 206 16.90 -5.41 -2.10
CA PHE A 206 16.65 -4.79 -3.40
C PHE A 206 16.88 -3.28 -3.34
N ILE A 207 17.88 -2.81 -4.09
CA ILE A 207 18.34 -1.42 -4.07
C ILE A 207 18.52 -0.84 -5.47
N HIS A 208 18.68 0.46 -5.53
CA HIS A 208 19.20 1.24 -6.66
C HIS A 208 20.72 1.15 -6.78
N GLY A 209 21.28 1.65 -7.88
CA GLY A 209 22.71 1.80 -8.05
C GLY A 209 23.35 2.80 -7.08
N ASP A 210 22.58 3.67 -6.45
CA ASP A 210 23.00 4.57 -5.36
C ASP A 210 22.62 4.06 -3.95
N ALA A 211 22.41 2.77 -3.81
CA ALA A 211 22.07 2.05 -2.57
C ALA A 211 20.71 2.41 -1.93
N ARG A 212 19.88 3.26 -2.54
CA ARG A 212 18.55 3.57 -2.01
C ARG A 212 17.56 2.41 -2.16
N PRO A 213 16.62 2.23 -1.22
CA PRO A 213 15.55 1.24 -1.34
C PRO A 213 14.62 1.51 -2.53
N ILE A 214 14.05 0.44 -3.10
CA ILE A 214 13.08 0.55 -4.18
C ILE A 214 11.74 1.10 -3.67
N GLU A 215 11.23 2.15 -4.30
CA GLU A 215 9.94 2.75 -3.98
C GLU A 215 8.76 2.04 -4.68
N SER A 216 7.58 2.04 -4.05
CA SER A 216 6.42 1.30 -4.56
C SER A 216 5.94 1.79 -5.93
N TYR A 217 6.09 3.08 -6.22
CA TYR A 217 5.71 3.65 -7.52
C TYR A 217 6.65 3.19 -8.63
N GLN A 218 7.94 2.99 -8.35
CA GLN A 218 8.95 2.56 -9.32
C GLN A 218 8.69 1.13 -9.81
N LEU A 219 8.43 0.20 -8.87
CA LEU A 219 8.05 -1.16 -9.23
C LEU A 219 6.78 -1.18 -10.08
N ARG A 220 5.76 -0.40 -9.69
CA ARG A 220 4.51 -0.30 -10.46
C ARG A 220 4.73 0.29 -11.85
N ASP A 221 5.55 1.32 -11.98
CA ASP A 221 5.84 1.96 -13.27
C ASP A 221 6.66 1.03 -14.17
N TYR A 222 7.64 0.31 -13.61
CA TYR A 222 8.41 -0.68 -14.34
C TYR A 222 7.51 -1.77 -14.92
N ILE A 223 6.66 -2.38 -14.08
CA ILE A 223 5.69 -3.39 -14.51
C ILE A 223 4.79 -2.84 -15.63
N LYS A 224 4.26 -1.61 -15.49
CA LYS A 224 3.40 -1.00 -16.52
C LYS A 224 4.12 -0.79 -17.86
N ARG A 225 5.41 -0.50 -17.85
CA ARG A 225 6.20 -0.31 -19.07
C ARG A 225 6.50 -1.62 -19.78
N CYS A 226 6.69 -2.70 -19.01
CA CYS A 226 6.88 -4.05 -19.55
C CYS A 226 5.56 -4.70 -19.98
N TRP A 227 4.43 -4.19 -19.50
CA TRP A 227 3.08 -4.69 -19.80
C TRP A 227 2.50 -3.97 -21.02
N LYS A 228 2.98 -4.28 -22.19
CA LYS A 228 2.46 -3.73 -23.46
C LYS A 228 1.94 -4.82 -24.38
#